data_b8e9aca88f8bb01fc53140d02768420b
#
_entry.id   b8e9aca88f8bb01fc53140d02768420b
#
_cell.length_a   1.000
_cell.length_b   1.000
_cell.length_c   1.000
_cell.angle_alpha   90.00
_cell.angle_beta   90.00
_cell.angle_gamma   90.00
#
_symmetry.space_group_name_H-M   'P 1'
#
loop_
_entity.id
_entity.type
_entity.pdbx_description
1 polymer ?
#
loop_
_entity_poly.entity_id
_entity_poly.type
_entity_poly.pdbx_seq_one_letter_code
_entity_poly.pdbx_strand_id
1 'polypeptide(L)'
;MFDNARFDNPRVRGLYTSLSDGWVYMNAATDPQLPERVSGAVSRAFRSAPLAAPIEENHGEHSRAASPGTRIGESHIKSARVAIADLVGARPEHVILGSSRTQLINQLAESLSHRLRLGRQVVLSRVDDGANIDPWLRAADLYGADVRWAEADLSTGVLPAWQYTELVSPETAVVAVAAANEHVGTVTDVAAIGRTVHAKSDGIFVVDANAVAPFHVIDIADLGADVLALDVATIGGPSIGALVFRSVELMGELFPHPPRQSRARAAARFGAHKDVAPGPGGLALRGAVHPSVERAREWLELGGLSEGLLGGVSAAVDHLADLASDAEGDSLRGTRRRRLRGGLPLAEDYVHGLARMVVDGLHGLPGAHVIGLEGEYEEHFDYDSVERIPRLSFFIDGVPAEAVHARLFAQGVVTSVIPPGDSELLEQMGVFESSTGAVCVGLSVHNTVGDVNRLLRAVASLR
;
A
#
# COMPACT_ATOMS: atom_id res chain seq x y z
N MET A 1 -24.34 -7.84 -7.24
CA MET A 1 -23.37 -8.86 -7.62
C MET A 1 -23.23 -8.80 -9.13
N PHE A 2 -22.05 -9.02 -9.69
CA PHE A 2 -21.85 -9.05 -11.15
C PHE A 2 -21.92 -10.53 -11.57
N ASP A 3 -23.13 -11.02 -11.92
CA ASP A 3 -23.42 -12.45 -12.09
C ASP A 3 -22.64 -13.14 -13.24
N ASN A 4 -21.95 -12.40 -14.11
CA ASN A 4 -21.15 -12.94 -15.22
C ASN A 4 -19.78 -12.25 -15.34
N ALA A 5 -19.26 -11.68 -14.27
CA ALA A 5 -17.91 -11.09 -14.27
C ALA A 5 -16.85 -12.18 -14.37
N ARG A 6 -15.80 -11.90 -15.16
CA ARG A 6 -14.65 -12.80 -15.34
C ARG A 6 -13.34 -12.03 -15.37
N PHE A 7 -12.28 -12.66 -14.93
CA PHE A 7 -10.92 -12.21 -15.13
C PHE A 7 -10.37 -12.78 -16.46
N ASP A 8 -9.81 -11.92 -17.31
CA ASP A 8 -9.23 -12.26 -18.61
C ASP A 8 -7.74 -11.90 -18.60
N ASN A 9 -6.89 -12.87 -18.27
CA ASN A 9 -5.44 -12.65 -18.18
C ASN A 9 -4.81 -12.18 -19.50
N PRO A 10 -5.10 -12.76 -20.71
CA PRO A 10 -4.55 -12.26 -21.96
C PRO A 10 -4.85 -10.78 -22.20
N ARG A 11 -6.09 -10.32 -21.90
CA ARG A 11 -6.48 -8.91 -21.99
C ARG A 11 -5.67 -8.06 -21.02
N VAL A 12 -5.58 -8.49 -19.77
CA VAL A 12 -4.88 -7.73 -18.72
C VAL A 12 -3.38 -7.66 -19.01
N ARG A 13 -2.74 -8.78 -19.39
CA ARG A 13 -1.32 -8.81 -19.74
C ARG A 13 -0.98 -7.86 -20.90
N GLY A 14 -1.86 -7.74 -21.89
CA GLY A 14 -1.71 -6.82 -23.02
C GLY A 14 -1.64 -5.34 -22.64
N LEU A 15 -2.03 -4.97 -21.41
CA LEU A 15 -1.92 -3.60 -20.90
C LEU A 15 -0.52 -3.24 -20.37
N TYR A 16 0.41 -4.22 -20.33
CA TYR A 16 1.79 -4.06 -19.85
C TYR A 16 2.76 -4.18 -21.01
N THR A 17 3.00 -3.09 -21.71
CA THR A 17 3.88 -3.05 -22.91
C THR A 17 5.33 -3.40 -22.61
N SER A 18 5.80 -3.18 -21.36
CA SER A 18 7.13 -3.55 -20.88
C SER A 18 7.38 -5.07 -20.92
N LEU A 19 6.34 -5.90 -20.98
CA LEU A 19 6.44 -7.36 -21.01
C LEU A 19 6.43 -7.95 -22.42
N SER A 20 6.40 -7.12 -23.47
CA SER A 20 6.37 -7.56 -24.88
C SER A 20 7.64 -8.28 -25.32
N ASP A 21 8.78 -8.04 -24.66
CA ASP A 21 10.08 -8.62 -25.02
C ASP A 21 10.27 -10.07 -24.52
N GLY A 22 9.22 -10.70 -24.04
CA GLY A 22 9.22 -12.10 -23.62
C GLY A 22 9.84 -12.37 -22.24
N TRP A 23 10.06 -11.36 -21.43
CA TRP A 23 10.45 -11.50 -20.04
C TRP A 23 9.32 -12.08 -19.19
N VAL A 24 9.69 -12.96 -18.28
CA VAL A 24 8.84 -13.43 -17.18
C VAL A 24 9.12 -12.56 -15.97
N TYR A 25 8.19 -11.69 -15.63
CA TYR A 25 8.37 -10.76 -14.54
C TYR A 25 7.65 -11.24 -13.28
N MET A 26 8.41 -11.66 -12.29
CA MET A 26 7.93 -12.16 -10.99
C MET A 26 8.53 -11.38 -9.82
N ASN A 27 8.80 -10.09 -10.02
CA ASN A 27 9.30 -9.17 -8.99
C ASN A 27 8.26 -8.11 -8.60
N ALA A 28 6.97 -8.42 -8.70
CA ALA A 28 5.90 -7.49 -8.36
C ALA A 28 5.81 -7.20 -6.84
N ALA A 29 6.54 -7.95 -6.01
CA ALA A 29 6.65 -7.67 -4.58
C ALA A 29 7.48 -6.41 -4.31
N THR A 30 8.59 -6.23 -5.04
CA THR A 30 9.53 -5.11 -4.86
C THR A 30 9.24 -3.96 -5.83
N ASP A 31 9.16 -4.27 -7.14
CA ASP A 31 9.00 -3.28 -8.22
C ASP A 31 7.86 -3.68 -9.16
N PRO A 32 6.60 -3.38 -8.86
CA PRO A 32 5.48 -3.71 -9.73
C PRO A 32 5.58 -3.03 -11.10
N GLN A 33 5.18 -3.73 -12.16
CA GLN A 33 5.11 -3.16 -13.51
C GLN A 33 3.98 -2.13 -13.61
N LEU A 34 4.26 -1.04 -14.32
CA LEU A 34 3.25 0.00 -14.59
C LEU A 34 2.46 -0.33 -15.86
N PRO A 35 1.11 -0.37 -15.80
CA PRO A 35 0.29 -0.46 -17.00
C PRO A 35 0.46 0.79 -17.89
N GLU A 36 0.34 0.65 -19.20
CA GLU A 36 0.49 1.73 -20.18
C GLU A 36 -0.43 2.93 -19.87
N ARG A 37 -1.65 2.67 -19.39
CA ARG A 37 -2.59 3.75 -19.03
C ARG A 37 -2.06 4.65 -17.90
N VAL A 38 -1.24 4.10 -16.99
CA VAL A 38 -0.66 4.82 -15.85
C VAL A 38 0.51 5.68 -16.32
N SER A 39 1.46 5.09 -17.05
CA SER A 39 2.62 5.82 -17.60
C SER A 39 2.18 6.96 -18.51
N GLY A 40 1.18 6.71 -19.37
CA GLY A 40 0.55 7.72 -20.22
C GLY A 40 -0.14 8.84 -19.43
N ALA A 41 -0.83 8.50 -18.32
CA ALA A 41 -1.48 9.49 -17.45
C ALA A 41 -0.45 10.38 -16.75
N VAL A 42 0.62 9.81 -16.19
CA VAL A 42 1.73 10.55 -15.60
C VAL A 42 2.37 11.50 -16.60
N SER A 43 2.69 11.00 -17.80
CA SER A 43 3.29 11.81 -18.86
C SER A 43 2.41 13.00 -19.28
N ARG A 44 1.10 12.79 -19.41
CA ARG A 44 0.15 13.89 -19.69
C ARG A 44 0.06 14.88 -18.55
N ALA A 45 0.02 14.39 -17.30
CA ALA A 45 -0.12 15.24 -16.13
C ALA A 45 1.09 16.17 -15.94
N PHE A 46 2.33 15.69 -16.15
CA PHE A 46 3.52 16.54 -16.10
C PHE A 46 3.45 17.71 -17.09
N ARG A 47 2.87 17.51 -18.27
CA ARG A 47 2.71 18.59 -19.28
C ARG A 47 1.59 19.56 -18.95
N SER A 48 0.49 19.09 -18.34
CA SER A 48 -0.70 19.89 -18.09
C SER A 48 -0.76 20.54 -16.71
N ALA A 49 -0.09 19.98 -15.71
CA ALA A 49 -0.18 20.45 -14.33
C ALA A 49 0.08 21.97 -14.13
N PRO A 50 1.05 22.62 -14.84
CA PRO A 50 1.27 24.03 -14.69
C PRO A 50 0.15 24.93 -15.30
N LEU A 51 -0.68 24.36 -16.16
CA LEU A 51 -1.72 25.12 -16.86
C LEU A 51 -2.89 25.43 -15.93
N ALA A 52 -3.52 26.58 -16.12
CA ALA A 52 -4.78 26.94 -15.50
C ALA A 52 -5.93 26.68 -16.47
N ALA A 53 -6.99 26.00 -15.99
CA ALA A 53 -8.22 25.90 -16.75
C ALA A 53 -8.94 27.27 -16.74
N PRO A 54 -9.30 27.86 -17.88
CA PRO A 54 -10.05 29.11 -17.90
C PRO A 54 -11.45 28.86 -17.34
N ILE A 55 -11.91 29.76 -16.48
CA ILE A 55 -13.32 29.82 -16.08
C ILE A 55 -14.01 30.77 -17.08
N GLU A 56 -14.94 30.26 -17.88
CA GLU A 56 -15.81 31.10 -18.70
C GLU A 56 -16.87 31.72 -17.80
N GLU A 57 -16.69 32.98 -17.42
CA GLU A 57 -17.73 33.78 -16.78
C GLU A 57 -18.62 34.37 -17.85
N ASN A 58 -19.89 33.94 -17.93
CA ASN A 58 -20.91 34.52 -18.80
C ASN A 58 -21.38 35.85 -18.20
N HIS A 59 -20.73 36.93 -18.59
CA HIS A 59 -21.11 38.30 -18.24
C HIS A 59 -21.82 38.99 -19.43
N GLY A 60 -22.99 38.45 -19.86
CA GLY A 60 -23.81 39.08 -20.92
C GLY A 60 -23.20 39.03 -22.33
N GLU A 61 -23.98 39.44 -23.36
CA GLU A 61 -23.67 39.23 -24.79
C GLU A 61 -22.36 39.87 -25.32
N HIS A 62 -21.60 40.62 -24.53
CA HIS A 62 -20.46 41.39 -25.04
C HIS A 62 -19.15 41.32 -24.28
N SER A 63 -19.00 40.48 -23.27
CA SER A 63 -17.74 40.35 -22.52
C SER A 63 -17.46 38.91 -22.11
N ARG A 64 -16.55 38.26 -22.83
CA ARG A 64 -15.88 37.04 -22.39
C ARG A 64 -14.64 37.44 -21.61
N ALA A 65 -14.80 37.72 -20.32
CA ALA A 65 -13.67 37.82 -19.42
C ALA A 65 -13.35 36.39 -18.93
N ALA A 66 -12.22 35.85 -19.33
CA ALA A 66 -11.69 34.62 -18.76
C ALA A 66 -10.93 34.99 -17.50
N SER A 67 -11.45 34.64 -16.31
CA SER A 67 -10.65 34.69 -15.07
C SER A 67 -9.75 33.46 -14.99
N PRO A 68 -8.54 33.58 -14.39
CA PRO A 68 -7.67 32.42 -14.18
C PRO A 68 -8.37 31.42 -13.26
N GLY A 69 -8.68 30.25 -13.81
CA GLY A 69 -9.27 29.14 -13.06
C GLY A 69 -8.27 28.39 -12.20
N THR A 70 -8.72 27.33 -11.55
CA THR A 70 -7.90 26.43 -10.76
C THR A 70 -6.82 25.77 -11.64
N ARG A 71 -5.59 25.68 -11.16
CA ARG A 71 -4.52 24.95 -11.84
C ARG A 71 -4.91 23.49 -12.06
N ILE A 72 -4.57 22.94 -13.24
CA ILE A 72 -4.85 21.53 -13.57
C ILE A 72 -4.17 20.60 -12.55
N GLY A 73 -2.97 20.93 -12.08
CA GLY A 73 -2.28 20.17 -11.04
C GLY A 73 -3.08 20.02 -9.74
N GLU A 74 -3.84 21.03 -9.33
CA GLU A 74 -4.74 20.93 -8.17
C GLU A 74 -5.90 19.93 -8.41
N SER A 75 -6.36 19.80 -9.65
CA SER A 75 -7.36 18.79 -10.00
C SER A 75 -6.78 17.38 -9.91
N HIS A 76 -5.49 17.18 -10.23
CA HIS A 76 -4.80 15.90 -10.05
C HIS A 76 -4.72 15.51 -8.58
N ILE A 77 -4.41 16.46 -7.68
CA ILE A 77 -4.41 16.22 -6.23
C ILE A 77 -5.81 15.77 -5.75
N LYS A 78 -6.87 16.47 -6.17
CA LYS A 78 -8.24 16.12 -5.81
C LYS A 78 -8.64 14.74 -6.34
N SER A 79 -8.33 14.45 -7.61
CA SER A 79 -8.62 13.15 -8.24
C SER A 79 -7.86 12.00 -7.57
N ALA A 80 -6.60 12.22 -7.17
CA ALA A 80 -5.81 11.23 -6.45
C ALA A 80 -6.44 10.88 -5.10
N ARG A 81 -6.89 11.90 -4.31
CA ARG A 81 -7.59 11.65 -3.04
C ARG A 81 -8.88 10.86 -3.24
N VAL A 82 -9.67 11.19 -4.25
CA VAL A 82 -10.89 10.43 -4.58
C VAL A 82 -10.55 8.99 -4.94
N ALA A 83 -9.50 8.77 -5.73
CA ALA A 83 -9.11 7.43 -6.15
C ALA A 83 -8.65 6.57 -4.97
N ILE A 84 -7.80 7.10 -4.08
CA ILE A 84 -7.36 6.40 -2.87
C ILE A 84 -8.55 6.14 -1.94
N ALA A 85 -9.44 7.10 -1.76
CA ALA A 85 -10.65 6.93 -0.94
C ALA A 85 -11.52 5.79 -1.48
N ASP A 86 -11.73 5.72 -2.81
CA ASP A 86 -12.45 4.62 -3.45
C ASP A 86 -11.74 3.27 -3.25
N LEU A 87 -10.40 3.24 -3.26
CA LEU A 87 -9.60 2.03 -3.08
C LEU A 87 -9.84 1.40 -1.69
N VAL A 88 -9.88 2.23 -0.65
CA VAL A 88 -9.91 1.75 0.74
C VAL A 88 -11.23 1.98 1.48
N GLY A 89 -12.30 2.38 0.78
CA GLY A 89 -13.63 2.56 1.38
C GLY A 89 -13.75 3.80 2.28
N ALA A 90 -12.95 4.85 2.04
CA ALA A 90 -12.92 6.08 2.83
C ALA A 90 -13.56 7.28 2.09
N ARG A 91 -13.43 8.47 2.68
CA ARG A 91 -13.79 9.75 2.04
C ARG A 91 -12.52 10.48 1.57
N PRO A 92 -12.58 11.27 0.49
CA PRO A 92 -11.42 11.99 -0.04
C PRO A 92 -10.75 12.96 0.97
N GLU A 93 -11.51 13.53 1.89
CA GLU A 93 -11.00 14.38 2.96
C GLU A 93 -10.17 13.64 4.00
N HIS A 94 -10.34 12.32 4.13
CA HIS A 94 -9.57 11.47 5.05
C HIS A 94 -8.17 11.13 4.50
N VAL A 95 -7.88 11.43 3.23
CA VAL A 95 -6.65 11.05 2.55
C VAL A 95 -5.59 12.13 2.68
N ILE A 96 -4.43 11.73 3.18
CA ILE A 96 -3.17 12.50 3.19
C ILE A 96 -2.23 11.87 2.17
N LEU A 97 -1.55 12.69 1.37
CA LEU A 97 -0.64 12.24 0.32
C LEU A 97 0.79 12.65 0.62
N GLY A 98 1.75 11.83 0.23
CA GLY A 98 3.18 12.09 0.40
C GLY A 98 4.02 11.45 -0.68
N SER A 99 5.35 11.56 -0.57
CA SER A 99 6.28 10.97 -1.53
C SER A 99 6.38 9.45 -1.42
N SER A 100 6.14 8.89 -0.23
CA SER A 100 6.08 7.45 0.04
C SER A 100 5.35 7.16 1.35
N ARG A 101 4.89 5.93 1.52
CA ARG A 101 4.36 5.38 2.76
C ARG A 101 5.34 5.58 3.92
N THR A 102 6.60 5.20 3.72
CA THR A 102 7.67 5.31 4.73
C THR A 102 7.83 6.75 5.22
N GLN A 103 7.87 7.73 4.30
CA GLN A 103 7.98 9.15 4.65
C GLN A 103 6.78 9.59 5.48
N LEU A 104 5.58 9.17 5.12
CA LEU A 104 4.35 9.53 5.84
C LEU A 104 4.26 8.89 7.22
N ILE A 105 4.64 7.61 7.39
CA ILE A 105 4.67 6.94 8.70
C ILE A 105 5.71 7.62 9.60
N ASN A 106 6.89 7.99 9.08
CA ASN A 106 7.88 8.77 9.84
C ASN A 106 7.31 10.09 10.37
N GLN A 107 6.61 10.84 9.51
CA GLN A 107 6.00 12.10 9.90
C GLN A 107 4.84 11.91 10.90
N LEU A 108 4.07 10.83 10.74
CA LEU A 108 3.02 10.47 11.68
C LEU A 108 3.63 10.16 13.06
N ALA A 109 4.65 9.31 13.13
CA ALA A 109 5.32 8.96 14.37
C ALA A 109 5.96 10.19 15.05
N GLU A 110 6.62 11.07 14.29
CA GLU A 110 7.15 12.33 14.79
C GLU A 110 6.05 13.24 15.36
N SER A 111 4.94 13.40 14.64
CA SER A 111 3.83 14.25 15.07
C SER A 111 3.13 13.73 16.31
N LEU A 112 3.11 12.41 16.52
CA LEU A 112 2.50 11.71 17.66
C LEU A 112 3.49 11.46 18.81
N SER A 113 4.75 11.84 18.66
CA SER A 113 5.82 11.58 19.62
C SER A 113 5.49 12.02 21.05
N HIS A 114 4.73 13.12 21.21
CA HIS A 114 4.26 13.58 22.52
C HIS A 114 3.37 12.58 23.27
N ARG A 115 2.78 11.61 22.58
CA ARG A 115 2.02 10.49 23.15
C ARG A 115 2.92 9.33 23.61
N LEU A 116 4.14 9.23 23.06
CA LEU A 116 5.12 8.16 23.28
C LEU A 116 6.08 8.50 24.44
N ARG A 117 5.54 8.91 25.58
CA ARG A 117 6.29 9.32 26.77
C ARG A 117 6.44 8.17 27.76
N LEU A 118 7.30 8.35 28.74
CA LEU A 118 7.50 7.41 29.84
C LEU A 118 6.17 6.94 30.46
N GLY A 119 6.03 5.63 30.64
CA GLY A 119 4.82 4.97 31.11
C GLY A 119 3.76 4.71 30.02
N ARG A 120 4.05 5.05 28.75
CA ARG A 120 3.23 4.65 27.60
C ARG A 120 3.91 3.50 26.85
N GLN A 121 3.13 2.78 26.05
CA GLN A 121 3.59 1.60 25.32
C GLN A 121 3.31 1.74 23.82
N VAL A 122 4.21 1.17 23.03
CA VAL A 122 4.04 0.94 21.58
C VAL A 122 4.05 -0.56 21.35
N VAL A 123 3.06 -1.10 20.63
CA VAL A 123 3.01 -2.51 20.25
C VAL A 123 3.34 -2.62 18.76
N LEU A 124 4.39 -3.37 18.46
CA LEU A 124 4.90 -3.64 17.12
C LEU A 124 4.90 -5.13 16.83
N SER A 125 5.12 -5.52 15.60
CA SER A 125 5.14 -6.91 15.17
C SER A 125 6.49 -7.27 14.54
N ARG A 126 6.96 -8.51 14.75
CA ARG A 126 8.17 -9.05 14.14
C ARG A 126 7.99 -9.49 12.68
N VAL A 127 6.75 -9.46 12.18
CA VAL A 127 6.47 -9.79 10.77
C VAL A 127 6.51 -8.59 9.83
N ASP A 128 6.58 -7.38 10.39
CA ASP A 128 6.51 -6.14 9.64
C ASP A 128 7.87 -5.76 9.04
N ASP A 129 7.85 -4.92 8.01
CA ASP A 129 9.06 -4.33 7.44
C ASP A 129 9.54 -3.10 8.23
N GLY A 130 10.79 -2.70 8.02
CA GLY A 130 11.40 -1.55 8.68
C GLY A 130 10.64 -0.24 8.44
N ALA A 131 9.93 -0.10 7.31
CA ALA A 131 9.14 1.10 7.02
C ALA A 131 7.99 1.30 8.02
N ASN A 132 7.42 0.21 8.54
CA ASN A 132 6.37 0.25 9.56
C ASN A 132 6.90 0.16 11.00
N ILE A 133 8.10 -0.35 11.22
CA ILE A 133 8.70 -0.56 12.55
C ILE A 133 9.55 0.63 12.99
N ASP A 134 10.54 1.01 12.20
CA ASP A 134 11.61 1.95 12.57
C ASP A 134 11.11 3.34 13.01
N PRO A 135 10.08 3.93 12.40
CA PRO A 135 9.58 5.24 12.83
C PRO A 135 9.09 5.23 14.28
N TRP A 136 8.40 4.16 14.68
CA TRP A 136 7.86 4.00 16.00
C TRP A 136 8.93 3.66 17.03
N LEU A 137 9.91 2.79 16.66
CA LEU A 137 11.08 2.48 17.50
C LEU A 137 11.85 3.76 17.84
N ARG A 138 12.20 4.55 16.82
CA ARG A 138 12.93 5.81 17.04
C ARG A 138 12.15 6.79 17.91
N ALA A 139 10.83 6.89 17.69
CA ALA A 139 10.00 7.78 18.49
C ALA A 139 9.84 7.27 19.93
N ALA A 140 9.68 5.97 20.15
CA ALA A 140 9.61 5.36 21.47
C ALA A 140 10.92 5.55 22.24
N ASP A 141 12.06 5.27 21.63
CA ASP A 141 13.39 5.46 22.23
C ASP A 141 13.63 6.92 22.63
N LEU A 142 13.29 7.86 21.74
CA LEU A 142 13.51 9.29 22.00
C LEU A 142 12.65 9.85 23.13
N TYR A 143 11.43 9.37 23.32
CA TYR A 143 10.47 9.90 24.28
C TYR A 143 10.20 8.99 25.50
N GLY A 144 10.81 7.80 25.52
CA GLY A 144 10.81 6.89 26.65
C GLY A 144 9.56 6.01 26.79
N ALA A 145 8.88 5.71 25.68
CA ALA A 145 7.82 4.71 25.68
C ALA A 145 8.43 3.28 25.63
N ASP A 146 7.75 2.33 26.29
CA ASP A 146 8.13 0.91 26.24
C ASP A 146 7.65 0.29 24.93
N VAL A 147 8.50 -0.52 24.29
CA VAL A 147 8.14 -1.27 23.09
C VAL A 147 7.79 -2.71 23.46
N ARG A 148 6.63 -3.16 23.01
CA ARG A 148 6.17 -4.56 23.14
C ARG A 148 6.07 -5.20 21.77
N TRP A 149 6.48 -6.46 21.66
CA TRP A 149 6.55 -7.16 20.40
C TRP A 149 5.51 -8.28 20.32
N ALA A 150 4.81 -8.34 19.20
CA ALA A 150 4.02 -9.49 18.80
C ALA A 150 4.91 -10.40 17.93
N GLU A 151 4.95 -11.68 18.29
CA GLU A 151 5.84 -12.68 17.68
C GLU A 151 5.10 -13.49 16.62
N ALA A 152 5.81 -13.89 15.56
CA ALA A 152 5.29 -14.79 14.56
C ALA A 152 5.27 -16.24 15.02
N ASP A 153 4.39 -17.04 14.45
CA ASP A 153 4.56 -18.48 14.40
C ASP A 153 5.71 -18.79 13.41
N LEU A 154 6.82 -19.31 13.93
CA LEU A 154 8.05 -19.48 13.15
C LEU A 154 7.95 -20.62 12.12
N SER A 155 6.96 -21.49 12.21
CA SER A 155 6.74 -22.54 11.21
C SER A 155 6.00 -22.01 9.97
N THR A 156 5.07 -21.07 10.17
CA THR A 156 4.19 -20.57 9.11
C THR A 156 4.44 -19.10 8.73
N GLY A 157 5.07 -18.32 9.60
CA GLY A 157 5.20 -16.87 9.47
C GLY A 157 3.89 -16.10 9.73
N VAL A 158 2.88 -16.75 10.31
CA VAL A 158 1.61 -16.13 10.69
C VAL A 158 1.77 -15.30 11.94
N LEU A 159 1.14 -14.14 12.01
CA LEU A 159 1.03 -13.32 13.22
C LEU A 159 -0.27 -13.64 13.95
N PRO A 160 -0.23 -14.36 15.11
CA PRO A 160 -1.43 -14.74 15.82
C PRO A 160 -2.10 -13.53 16.51
N ALA A 161 -3.31 -13.19 16.09
CA ALA A 161 -4.04 -12.03 16.63
C ALA A 161 -4.37 -12.12 18.12
N TRP A 162 -4.48 -13.32 18.69
CA TRP A 162 -4.77 -13.53 20.12
C TRP A 162 -3.71 -12.93 21.06
N GLN A 163 -2.45 -12.82 20.64
CA GLN A 163 -1.36 -12.22 21.44
C GLN A 163 -1.67 -10.78 21.85
N TYR A 164 -2.37 -10.04 21.01
CA TYR A 164 -2.72 -8.65 21.29
C TYR A 164 -3.63 -8.50 22.51
N THR A 165 -4.30 -9.58 22.92
CA THR A 165 -5.06 -9.60 24.18
C THR A 165 -4.17 -9.41 25.41
N GLU A 166 -2.91 -9.85 25.36
CA GLU A 166 -1.95 -9.69 26.44
C GLU A 166 -1.02 -8.49 26.24
N LEU A 167 -0.76 -8.13 24.97
CA LEU A 167 0.14 -7.04 24.62
C LEU A 167 -0.50 -5.65 24.80
N VAL A 168 -1.80 -5.53 24.50
CA VAL A 168 -2.51 -4.25 24.58
C VAL A 168 -3.05 -3.99 25.98
N SER A 169 -2.78 -2.81 26.51
CA SER A 169 -3.19 -2.34 27.83
C SER A 169 -3.68 -0.87 27.75
N PRO A 170 -4.26 -0.32 28.82
CA PRO A 170 -4.63 1.13 28.87
C PRO A 170 -3.47 2.09 28.61
N GLU A 171 -2.23 1.64 28.83
CA GLU A 171 -1.01 2.42 28.59
C GLU A 171 -0.60 2.42 27.12
N THR A 172 -1.18 1.57 26.28
CA THR A 172 -0.86 1.48 24.85
C THR A 172 -1.23 2.78 24.15
N ALA A 173 -0.25 3.41 23.51
CA ALA A 173 -0.43 4.67 22.76
C ALA A 173 -0.55 4.43 21.26
N VAL A 174 0.17 3.41 20.74
CA VAL A 174 0.17 3.05 19.33
C VAL A 174 0.28 1.53 19.20
N VAL A 175 -0.49 0.97 18.28
CA VAL A 175 -0.30 -0.38 17.75
C VAL A 175 -0.09 -0.25 16.25
N ALA A 176 1.05 -0.70 15.73
CA ALA A 176 1.34 -0.71 14.31
C ALA A 176 1.54 -2.15 13.82
N VAL A 177 0.86 -2.51 12.72
CA VAL A 177 0.88 -3.86 12.16
C VAL A 177 0.66 -3.85 10.66
N ALA A 178 1.37 -4.73 9.94
CA ALA A 178 1.13 -4.97 8.51
C ALA A 178 -0.05 -5.94 8.31
N ALA A 179 -0.87 -5.66 7.30
CA ALA A 179 -2.00 -6.52 6.93
C ALA A 179 -1.56 -7.84 6.28
N ALA A 180 -0.33 -7.89 5.73
CA ALA A 180 0.32 -9.13 5.30
C ALA A 180 1.84 -8.95 5.29
N ASN A 181 2.57 -10.06 5.47
CA ASN A 181 4.02 -10.08 5.29
C ASN A 181 4.39 -10.05 3.81
N GLU A 182 5.37 -9.22 3.43
CA GLU A 182 5.74 -9.02 2.03
C GLU A 182 6.64 -10.12 1.46
N HIS A 183 7.27 -10.96 2.29
CA HIS A 183 8.20 -12.01 1.87
C HIS A 183 7.58 -13.40 1.89
N VAL A 184 6.79 -13.72 2.92
CA VAL A 184 6.14 -15.03 3.10
C VAL A 184 4.70 -15.03 2.58
N GLY A 185 4.11 -13.84 2.49
CA GLY A 185 2.76 -13.63 1.97
C GLY A 185 1.63 -13.88 2.98
N THR A 186 1.92 -14.28 4.22
CA THR A 186 0.90 -14.55 5.25
C THR A 186 0.06 -13.30 5.56
N VAL A 187 -1.26 -13.47 5.62
CA VAL A 187 -2.23 -12.41 5.92
C VAL A 187 -2.47 -12.35 7.43
N THR A 188 -2.51 -11.14 7.98
CA THR A 188 -2.77 -10.87 9.38
C THR A 188 -4.26 -10.58 9.62
N ASP A 189 -4.88 -11.20 10.63
CA ASP A 189 -6.25 -10.84 11.06
C ASP A 189 -6.26 -9.48 11.78
N VAL A 190 -6.05 -8.41 10.99
CA VAL A 190 -6.01 -7.04 11.52
C VAL A 190 -7.35 -6.61 12.11
N ALA A 191 -8.47 -7.16 11.66
CA ALA A 191 -9.78 -6.85 12.21
C ALA A 191 -9.93 -7.37 13.66
N ALA A 192 -9.42 -8.58 13.97
CA ALA A 192 -9.39 -9.08 15.33
C ALA A 192 -8.47 -8.26 16.24
N ILE A 193 -7.30 -7.85 15.72
CA ILE A 193 -6.38 -6.97 16.43
C ILE A 193 -7.04 -5.62 16.72
N GLY A 194 -7.66 -4.97 15.73
CA GLY A 194 -8.35 -3.69 15.89
C GLY A 194 -9.44 -3.73 16.95
N ARG A 195 -10.26 -4.80 16.98
CA ARG A 195 -11.26 -4.99 18.05
C ARG A 195 -10.60 -5.04 19.43
N THR A 196 -9.47 -5.72 19.58
CA THR A 196 -8.74 -5.81 20.84
C THR A 196 -8.16 -4.45 21.26
N VAL A 197 -7.56 -3.72 20.31
CA VAL A 197 -6.99 -2.39 20.56
C VAL A 197 -8.05 -1.44 21.10
N HIS A 198 -9.17 -1.31 20.39
CA HIS A 198 -10.25 -0.39 20.78
C HIS A 198 -11.01 -0.81 22.05
N ALA A 199 -10.98 -2.11 22.40
CA ALA A 199 -11.61 -2.57 23.64
C ALA A 199 -10.75 -2.30 24.88
N LYS A 200 -9.42 -2.18 24.72
CA LYS A 200 -8.47 -2.14 25.85
C LYS A 200 -7.71 -0.84 26.00
N SER A 201 -7.64 -0.01 24.97
CA SER A 201 -6.83 1.22 24.98
C SER A 201 -7.48 2.36 24.22
N ASP A 202 -6.99 3.58 24.50
CA ASP A 202 -7.20 4.78 23.67
C ASP A 202 -6.07 4.95 22.64
N GLY A 203 -5.31 3.88 22.39
CA GLY A 203 -4.20 3.85 21.45
C GLY A 203 -4.66 3.93 20.01
N ILE A 204 -3.78 4.42 19.15
CA ILE A 204 -4.03 4.55 17.72
C ILE A 204 -3.63 3.24 17.04
N PHE A 205 -4.55 2.67 16.26
CA PHE A 205 -4.30 1.47 15.48
C PHE A 205 -3.91 1.84 14.05
N VAL A 206 -2.62 1.66 13.72
CA VAL A 206 -2.03 1.93 12.41
C VAL A 206 -1.86 0.62 11.65
N VAL A 207 -2.47 0.51 10.49
CA VAL A 207 -2.40 -0.67 9.63
C VAL A 207 -1.63 -0.34 8.36
N ASP A 208 -0.57 -1.08 8.10
CA ASP A 208 0.11 -1.06 6.83
C ASP A 208 -0.55 -2.04 5.86
N ALA A 209 -1.27 -1.50 4.87
CA ALA A 209 -1.99 -2.29 3.87
C ALA A 209 -1.21 -2.44 2.55
N ASN A 210 0.08 -2.08 2.53
CA ASN A 210 0.87 -2.03 1.31
C ASN A 210 0.91 -3.37 0.57
N ALA A 211 1.16 -4.45 1.29
CA ALA A 211 1.30 -5.78 0.68
C ALA A 211 -0.02 -6.35 0.16
N VAL A 212 -1.16 -6.05 0.81
CA VAL A 212 -2.49 -6.56 0.42
C VAL A 212 -3.18 -5.70 -0.64
N ALA A 213 -2.78 -4.44 -0.81
CA ALA A 213 -3.45 -3.49 -1.70
C ALA A 213 -3.62 -3.94 -3.17
N PRO A 214 -2.71 -4.71 -3.78
CA PRO A 214 -2.87 -5.22 -5.14
C PRO A 214 -3.91 -6.34 -5.27
N PHE A 215 -4.29 -7.00 -4.18
CA PHE A 215 -5.03 -8.26 -4.18
C PHE A 215 -6.38 -8.13 -3.47
N HIS A 216 -6.39 -7.63 -2.24
CA HIS A 216 -7.57 -7.61 -1.39
C HIS A 216 -8.43 -6.37 -1.56
N VAL A 217 -9.74 -6.54 -1.41
CA VAL A 217 -10.67 -5.42 -1.27
C VAL A 217 -10.52 -4.83 0.13
N ILE A 218 -9.83 -3.71 0.22
CA ILE A 218 -9.61 -3.03 1.49
C ILE A 218 -10.83 -2.16 1.86
N ASP A 219 -11.27 -2.23 3.12
CA ASP A 219 -12.19 -1.28 3.71
C ASP A 219 -11.68 -0.90 5.11
N ILE A 220 -11.31 0.37 5.29
CA ILE A 220 -10.68 0.84 6.54
C ILE A 220 -11.58 0.62 7.75
N ALA A 221 -12.90 0.67 7.57
CA ALA A 221 -13.86 0.44 8.65
C ALA A 221 -13.95 -1.05 9.03
N ASP A 222 -13.94 -1.94 8.04
CA ASP A 222 -13.98 -3.39 8.26
C ASP A 222 -12.69 -3.87 8.96
N LEU A 223 -11.53 -3.27 8.63
CA LEU A 223 -10.25 -3.56 9.29
C LEU A 223 -10.18 -2.99 10.72
N GLY A 224 -11.06 -2.06 11.06
CA GLY A 224 -11.00 -1.36 12.35
C GLY A 224 -9.78 -0.46 12.50
N ALA A 225 -9.12 -0.07 11.41
CA ALA A 225 -7.93 0.76 11.45
C ALA A 225 -8.28 2.23 11.73
N ASP A 226 -7.49 2.88 12.58
CA ASP A 226 -7.55 4.33 12.78
C ASP A 226 -6.81 5.08 11.68
N VAL A 227 -5.67 4.53 11.26
CA VAL A 227 -4.86 5.04 10.16
C VAL A 227 -4.43 3.85 9.30
N LEU A 228 -4.62 3.97 8.00
CA LEU A 228 -4.18 2.99 7.02
C LEU A 228 -3.08 3.61 6.14
N ALA A 229 -1.99 2.89 5.94
CA ALA A 229 -0.85 3.31 5.13
C ALA A 229 -0.70 2.44 3.88
N LEU A 230 -0.36 3.03 2.74
CA LEU A 230 -0.05 2.32 1.50
C LEU A 230 0.79 3.17 0.55
N ASP A 231 1.49 2.51 -0.38
CA ASP A 231 2.11 3.13 -1.55
C ASP A 231 1.32 2.81 -2.82
N VAL A 232 1.09 3.82 -3.65
CA VAL A 232 0.42 3.63 -4.95
C VAL A 232 1.29 2.84 -5.92
N ALA A 233 2.62 2.87 -5.73
CA ALA A 233 3.56 2.07 -6.53
C ALA A 233 3.24 0.58 -6.46
N THR A 234 2.84 0.06 -5.29
CA THR A 234 2.53 -1.36 -5.09
C THR A 234 1.39 -1.86 -6.00
N ILE A 235 0.46 -0.99 -6.36
CA ILE A 235 -0.64 -1.30 -7.28
C ILE A 235 -0.34 -0.94 -8.75
N GLY A 236 0.94 -0.81 -9.11
CA GLY A 236 1.36 -0.42 -10.47
C GLY A 236 1.15 1.06 -10.76
N GLY A 237 1.20 1.91 -9.74
CA GLY A 237 1.09 3.37 -9.85
C GLY A 237 2.42 4.09 -9.69
N PRO A 238 2.41 5.43 -9.67
CA PRO A 238 3.59 6.24 -9.39
C PRO A 238 4.00 6.15 -7.91
N SER A 239 5.27 6.54 -7.61
CA SER A 239 5.78 6.65 -6.23
C SER A 239 5.07 7.79 -5.49
N ILE A 240 3.93 7.47 -4.92
CA ILE A 240 3.09 8.32 -4.08
C ILE A 240 2.61 7.49 -2.90
N GLY A 241 2.91 7.96 -1.69
CA GLY A 241 2.38 7.38 -0.46
C GLY A 241 1.03 7.98 -0.07
N ALA A 242 0.24 7.21 0.65
CA ALA A 242 -1.01 7.67 1.25
C ALA A 242 -1.15 7.19 2.70
N LEU A 243 -1.62 8.09 3.57
CA LEU A 243 -2.26 7.76 4.83
C LEU A 243 -3.74 8.06 4.73
N VAL A 244 -4.57 7.14 5.18
CA VAL A 244 -6.01 7.31 5.22
C VAL A 244 -6.47 7.21 6.65
N PHE A 245 -7.11 8.27 7.15
CA PHE A 245 -7.63 8.32 8.51
C PHE A 245 -9.07 7.82 8.54
N ARG A 246 -9.46 7.19 9.64
CA ARG A 246 -10.83 6.69 9.84
C ARG A 246 -11.86 7.82 9.77
N SER A 247 -11.53 8.98 10.35
CA SER A 247 -12.44 10.11 10.38
C SER A 247 -11.73 11.47 10.50
N VAL A 248 -12.47 12.54 10.21
CA VAL A 248 -12.00 13.93 10.38
C VAL A 248 -11.87 14.30 11.86
N GLU A 249 -12.71 13.73 12.71
CA GLU A 249 -12.68 13.90 14.17
C GLU A 249 -11.36 13.38 14.72
N LEU A 250 -10.94 12.15 14.31
CA LEU A 250 -9.65 11.60 14.68
C LEU A 250 -8.49 12.50 14.24
N MET A 251 -8.53 13.04 13.02
CA MET A 251 -7.53 14.02 12.59
C MET A 251 -7.49 15.25 13.52
N GLY A 252 -8.65 15.70 13.99
CA GLY A 252 -8.74 16.82 14.95
C GLY A 252 -8.11 16.52 16.29
N GLU A 253 -8.27 15.29 16.78
CA GLU A 253 -7.69 14.83 18.04
C GLU A 253 -6.17 14.61 17.94
N LEU A 254 -5.69 14.09 16.80
CA LEU A 254 -4.27 13.84 16.57
C LEU A 254 -3.49 15.14 16.28
N PHE A 255 -4.11 16.07 15.57
CA PHE A 255 -3.50 17.33 15.15
C PHE A 255 -4.29 18.54 15.70
N PRO A 256 -4.35 18.74 17.03
CA PRO A 256 -5.14 19.83 17.62
C PRO A 256 -4.60 21.22 17.27
N HIS A 257 -3.30 21.28 16.95
CA HIS A 257 -2.61 22.56 16.65
C HIS A 257 -1.82 22.44 15.35
N PRO A 258 -1.71 23.52 14.54
CA PRO A 258 -0.81 23.54 13.40
C PRO A 258 0.66 23.51 13.85
N PRO A 259 1.59 22.99 13.04
CA PRO A 259 3.01 22.98 13.34
C PRO A 259 3.55 24.41 13.51
N ARG A 260 4.58 24.59 14.35
CA ARG A 260 5.11 25.94 14.68
C ARG A 260 5.54 26.75 13.45
N GLN A 261 6.08 26.07 12.44
CA GLN A 261 6.54 26.73 11.21
C GLN A 261 5.39 27.25 10.33
N SER A 262 4.24 26.57 10.31
CA SER A 262 3.08 27.04 9.55
C SER A 262 2.42 28.25 10.20
N ARG A 263 2.48 28.38 11.53
CA ARG A 263 2.04 29.61 12.24
C ARG A 263 2.82 30.83 11.77
N ALA A 264 4.14 30.72 11.58
CA ALA A 264 4.98 31.82 11.08
C ALA A 264 4.66 32.13 9.59
N ARG A 265 4.43 31.11 8.77
CA ARG A 265 4.03 31.28 7.36
C ARG A 265 2.62 31.86 7.20
N ALA A 266 1.67 31.42 8.02
CA ALA A 266 0.32 31.97 8.04
C ALA A 266 0.34 33.43 8.49
N ALA A 267 1.09 33.75 9.54
CA ALA A 267 1.25 35.16 10.00
C ALA A 267 1.89 36.04 8.90
N ALA A 268 2.86 35.53 8.17
CA ALA A 268 3.48 36.22 7.02
C ALA A 268 2.52 36.39 5.83
N ARG A 269 1.67 35.39 5.53
CA ARG A 269 0.65 35.48 4.47
C ARG A 269 -0.49 36.42 4.84
N PHE A 270 -1.00 36.35 6.07
CA PHE A 270 -2.06 37.23 6.54
C PHE A 270 -1.56 38.66 6.83
N GLY A 271 -0.26 38.86 7.15
CA GLY A 271 0.35 40.15 7.28
C GLY A 271 0.50 40.93 5.97
N ALA A 272 0.59 40.21 4.83
CA ALA A 272 0.71 40.82 3.51
C ALA A 272 -0.64 41.20 2.86
N HIS A 273 -1.78 40.78 3.40
CA HIS A 273 -3.13 41.05 2.86
C HIS A 273 -4.07 41.75 3.88
N LYS A 274 -3.57 42.74 4.63
CA LYS A 274 -4.40 43.48 5.57
C LYS A 274 -5.40 44.44 4.92
N ASP A 275 -5.41 44.59 3.60
CA ASP A 275 -6.19 45.66 2.94
C ASP A 275 -7.21 45.17 1.88
N VAL A 276 -7.63 43.93 1.91
CA VAL A 276 -8.78 43.49 1.10
C VAL A 276 -9.91 43.09 2.03
N ALA A 277 -10.75 44.06 2.37
CA ALA A 277 -12.04 43.77 2.97
C ALA A 277 -12.89 42.95 2.00
N PRO A 278 -13.59 41.86 2.45
CA PRO A 278 -14.50 41.14 1.60
C PRO A 278 -15.62 42.08 1.15
N GLY A 279 -15.73 42.30 -0.14
CA GLY A 279 -16.84 43.07 -0.72
C GLY A 279 -18.19 42.40 -0.37
N PRO A 280 -19.28 43.18 -0.27
CA PRO A 280 -20.60 42.65 0.01
C PRO A 280 -21.10 41.86 -1.20
N GLY A 281 -20.88 40.56 -1.19
CA GLY A 281 -21.21 39.62 -2.29
C GLY A 281 -20.33 38.38 -2.35
N GLY A 282 -19.49 38.17 -1.32
CA GLY A 282 -18.66 36.98 -1.23
C GLY A 282 -19.51 35.71 -1.28
N LEU A 283 -19.60 35.10 -2.46
CA LEU A 283 -20.04 33.71 -2.61
C LEU A 283 -19.19 32.88 -1.64
N ALA A 284 -19.87 32.32 -0.64
CA ALA A 284 -19.26 31.27 0.20
C ALA A 284 -18.64 30.25 -0.74
N LEU A 285 -17.29 30.15 -0.72
CA LEU A 285 -16.55 29.16 -1.51
C LEU A 285 -17.13 27.79 -1.14
N ARG A 286 -17.93 27.24 -2.08
CA ARG A 286 -18.40 25.85 -1.97
C ARG A 286 -17.18 24.97 -1.90
N GLY A 287 -16.88 24.44 -0.70
CA GLY A 287 -15.82 23.46 -0.47
C GLY A 287 -14.70 23.91 0.44
N ALA A 288 -14.97 24.71 1.48
CA ALA A 288 -13.98 24.93 2.54
C ALA A 288 -13.57 23.58 3.15
N VAL A 289 -12.27 23.27 3.11
CA VAL A 289 -11.70 22.07 3.73
C VAL A 289 -11.89 22.18 5.24
N HIS A 290 -12.26 21.08 5.91
CA HIS A 290 -12.43 21.07 7.35
C HIS A 290 -11.11 21.47 8.06
N PRO A 291 -11.11 22.31 9.08
CA PRO A 291 -9.88 22.80 9.73
C PRO A 291 -8.97 21.69 10.27
N SER A 292 -9.53 20.57 10.72
CA SER A 292 -8.76 19.40 11.17
C SER A 292 -7.96 18.77 10.03
N VAL A 293 -8.57 18.68 8.84
CA VAL A 293 -7.92 18.15 7.63
C VAL A 293 -6.78 19.08 7.19
N GLU A 294 -6.99 20.39 7.21
CA GLU A 294 -5.93 21.36 6.90
C GLU A 294 -4.73 21.20 7.84
N ARG A 295 -4.99 21.11 9.16
CA ARG A 295 -3.91 20.89 10.13
C ARG A 295 -3.17 19.58 9.92
N ALA A 296 -3.89 18.47 9.68
CA ALA A 296 -3.27 17.19 9.38
C ALA A 296 -2.38 17.27 8.13
N ARG A 297 -2.83 17.96 7.08
CA ARG A 297 -2.03 18.20 5.86
C ARG A 297 -0.80 19.04 6.14
N GLU A 298 -0.91 20.08 6.96
CA GLU A 298 0.24 20.92 7.36
C GLU A 298 1.31 20.14 8.13
N TRP A 299 0.92 19.10 8.87
CA TRP A 299 1.83 18.21 9.58
C TRP A 299 2.45 17.13 8.68
N LEU A 300 1.68 16.56 7.76
CA LEU A 300 2.03 15.32 7.07
C LEU A 300 2.41 15.52 5.60
N GLU A 301 1.83 16.52 4.89
CA GLU A 301 2.15 16.78 3.48
C GLU A 301 3.31 17.77 3.34
N LEU A 302 4.46 17.43 3.94
CA LEU A 302 5.66 18.27 3.90
C LEU A 302 6.39 18.11 2.54
N GLY A 303 6.99 19.22 2.07
CA GLY A 303 7.86 19.21 0.89
C GLY A 303 7.16 19.40 -0.45
N GLY A 304 5.83 19.50 -0.47
CA GLY A 304 5.04 19.66 -1.70
C GLY A 304 4.76 18.34 -2.42
N LEU A 305 3.64 18.27 -3.08
CA LEU A 305 3.20 17.10 -3.85
C LEU A 305 3.59 17.25 -5.32
N SER A 306 4.09 16.19 -5.94
CA SER A 306 4.35 16.16 -7.38
C SER A 306 3.04 16.04 -8.16
N GLU A 307 2.51 17.17 -8.60
CA GLU A 307 1.24 17.24 -9.36
C GLU A 307 1.26 16.34 -10.61
N GLY A 308 2.44 16.15 -11.24
CA GLY A 308 2.62 15.27 -12.40
C GLY A 308 2.47 13.79 -12.03
N LEU A 309 3.11 13.34 -10.92
CA LEU A 309 2.96 11.95 -10.45
C LEU A 309 1.52 11.69 -10.00
N LEU A 310 0.90 12.64 -9.29
CA LEU A 310 -0.48 12.50 -8.82
C LEU A 310 -1.50 12.29 -9.94
N GLY A 311 -1.21 12.76 -11.17
CA GLY A 311 -2.04 12.47 -12.33
C GLY A 311 -2.13 10.99 -12.72
N GLY A 312 -1.17 10.16 -12.27
CA GLY A 312 -1.19 8.71 -12.49
C GLY A 312 -1.97 7.91 -11.44
N VAL A 313 -2.26 8.50 -10.27
CA VAL A 313 -2.90 7.78 -9.15
C VAL A 313 -4.29 7.25 -9.52
N SER A 314 -5.14 8.13 -10.10
CA SER A 314 -6.47 7.69 -10.56
C SER A 314 -6.38 6.58 -11.61
N ALA A 315 -5.41 6.66 -12.53
CA ALA A 315 -5.24 5.65 -13.57
C ALA A 315 -4.80 4.29 -12.99
N ALA A 316 -4.01 4.28 -11.92
CA ALA A 316 -3.61 3.05 -11.22
C ALA A 316 -4.81 2.39 -10.52
N VAL A 317 -5.60 3.16 -9.77
CA VAL A 317 -6.80 2.61 -9.11
C VAL A 317 -7.87 2.21 -10.13
N ASP A 318 -8.04 2.96 -11.24
CA ASP A 318 -8.92 2.56 -12.33
C ASP A 318 -8.44 1.29 -13.03
N HIS A 319 -7.12 1.05 -13.12
CA HIS A 319 -6.59 -0.20 -13.64
C HIS A 319 -7.04 -1.39 -12.79
N LEU A 320 -6.90 -1.31 -11.46
CA LEU A 320 -7.40 -2.36 -10.55
C LEU A 320 -8.92 -2.55 -10.66
N ALA A 321 -9.67 -1.45 -10.75
CA ALA A 321 -11.13 -1.51 -10.88
C ALA A 321 -11.59 -2.15 -12.20
N ASP A 322 -10.76 -2.12 -13.24
CA ASP A 322 -11.06 -2.63 -14.58
C ASP A 322 -10.39 -3.99 -14.88
N LEU A 323 -9.86 -4.69 -13.88
CA LEU A 323 -9.25 -6.02 -14.06
C LEU A 323 -10.26 -7.06 -14.56
N ALA A 324 -11.49 -7.04 -14.05
CA ALA A 324 -12.55 -7.93 -14.52
C ALA A 324 -13.40 -7.27 -15.61
N SER A 325 -14.00 -8.10 -16.44
CA SER A 325 -14.94 -7.73 -17.51
C SER A 325 -16.27 -8.48 -17.36
N ASP A 326 -17.32 -7.97 -18.00
CA ASP A 326 -18.58 -8.68 -18.13
C ASP A 326 -18.52 -9.81 -19.20
N ALA A 327 -19.65 -10.42 -19.50
CA ALA A 327 -19.73 -11.53 -20.47
C ALA A 327 -19.35 -11.10 -21.90
N GLU A 328 -19.57 -9.84 -22.25
CA GLU A 328 -19.25 -9.24 -23.53
C GLU A 328 -17.78 -8.79 -23.64
N GLY A 329 -17.04 -8.79 -22.52
CA GLY A 329 -15.64 -8.37 -22.46
C GLY A 329 -15.47 -6.88 -22.15
N ASP A 330 -16.56 -6.15 -21.87
CA ASP A 330 -16.53 -4.76 -21.46
C ASP A 330 -16.19 -4.61 -19.97
N SER A 331 -15.65 -3.44 -19.58
CA SER A 331 -15.42 -3.13 -18.16
C SER A 331 -16.70 -3.15 -17.35
N LEU A 332 -16.64 -3.65 -16.12
CA LEU A 332 -17.79 -3.70 -15.21
C LEU A 332 -18.38 -2.30 -15.01
N ARG A 333 -19.72 -2.20 -15.01
CA ARG A 333 -20.42 -0.92 -14.85
C ARG A 333 -20.57 -0.51 -13.39
N GLY A 334 -20.54 0.79 -13.11
CA GLY A 334 -20.79 1.35 -11.78
C GLY A 334 -19.68 2.25 -11.28
N THR A 335 -19.74 2.61 -10.00
CA THR A 335 -18.69 3.39 -9.33
C THR A 335 -17.37 2.62 -9.28
N ARG A 336 -16.24 3.33 -9.18
CA ARG A 336 -14.90 2.70 -9.02
C ARG A 336 -14.90 1.70 -7.86
N ARG A 337 -15.42 2.08 -6.69
CA ARG A 337 -15.52 1.20 -5.52
C ARG A 337 -16.32 -0.08 -5.80
N ARG A 338 -17.43 0.02 -6.53
CA ARG A 338 -18.24 -1.15 -6.89
C ARG A 338 -17.47 -2.08 -7.84
N ARG A 339 -16.76 -1.54 -8.82
CA ARG A 339 -15.94 -2.31 -9.76
C ARG A 339 -14.79 -3.02 -9.04
N LEU A 340 -14.08 -2.32 -8.13
CA LEU A 340 -13.05 -2.92 -7.26
C LEU A 340 -13.60 -4.13 -6.48
N ARG A 341 -14.74 -3.96 -5.79
CA ARG A 341 -15.38 -5.04 -5.02
C ARG A 341 -15.82 -6.23 -5.87
N GLY A 342 -16.14 -6.01 -7.15
CA GLY A 342 -16.58 -7.08 -8.05
C GLY A 342 -15.47 -7.74 -8.85
N GLY A 343 -14.39 -7.01 -9.13
CA GLY A 343 -13.34 -7.45 -10.05
C GLY A 343 -12.08 -7.93 -9.37
N LEU A 344 -11.68 -7.27 -8.27
CA LEU A 344 -10.42 -7.59 -7.62
C LEU A 344 -10.37 -9.03 -7.07
N PRO A 345 -11.42 -9.58 -6.43
CA PRO A 345 -11.40 -10.97 -5.98
C PRO A 345 -11.21 -11.98 -7.10
N LEU A 346 -11.75 -11.73 -8.31
CA LEU A 346 -11.57 -12.63 -9.45
C LEU A 346 -10.12 -12.63 -9.96
N ALA A 347 -9.46 -11.49 -9.90
CA ALA A 347 -8.05 -11.38 -10.24
C ALA A 347 -7.17 -12.02 -9.17
N GLU A 348 -7.52 -11.85 -7.90
CA GLU A 348 -6.87 -12.48 -6.75
C GLU A 348 -6.92 -14.00 -6.85
N ASP A 349 -8.11 -14.60 -7.05
CA ASP A 349 -8.29 -16.05 -7.23
C ASP A 349 -7.39 -16.60 -8.34
N TYR A 350 -7.29 -15.86 -9.46
CA TYR A 350 -6.43 -16.26 -10.56
C TYR A 350 -4.94 -16.28 -10.17
N VAL A 351 -4.45 -15.17 -9.55
CA VAL A 351 -3.03 -15.06 -9.18
C VAL A 351 -2.68 -16.01 -8.04
N HIS A 352 -3.61 -16.24 -7.10
CA HIS A 352 -3.48 -17.24 -6.04
C HIS A 352 -3.33 -18.65 -6.62
N GLY A 353 -4.10 -19.00 -7.66
CA GLY A 353 -3.92 -20.25 -8.38
C GLY A 353 -2.53 -20.41 -9.01
N LEU A 354 -1.94 -19.31 -9.52
CA LEU A 354 -0.55 -19.33 -9.99
C LEU A 354 0.45 -19.51 -8.86
N ALA A 355 0.24 -18.86 -7.70
CA ALA A 355 1.11 -19.02 -6.54
C ALA A 355 1.13 -20.47 -6.05
N ARG A 356 -0.05 -21.12 -5.96
CA ARG A 356 -0.18 -22.52 -5.63
C ARG A 356 0.62 -23.40 -6.60
N MET A 357 0.53 -23.15 -7.91
CA MET A 357 1.32 -23.89 -8.92
C MET A 357 2.83 -23.72 -8.73
N VAL A 358 3.30 -22.53 -8.33
CA VAL A 358 4.73 -22.29 -8.02
C VAL A 358 5.14 -23.14 -6.82
N VAL A 359 4.35 -23.10 -5.75
CA VAL A 359 4.61 -23.86 -4.51
C VAL A 359 4.66 -25.37 -4.78
N ASP A 360 3.61 -25.91 -5.42
CA ASP A 360 3.55 -27.35 -5.77
C ASP A 360 4.74 -27.77 -6.64
N GLY A 361 5.11 -26.90 -7.58
CA GLY A 361 6.25 -27.16 -8.47
C GLY A 361 7.60 -27.13 -7.75
N LEU A 362 7.81 -26.17 -6.84
CA LEU A 362 9.03 -26.08 -6.03
C LEU A 362 9.12 -27.24 -5.04
N HIS A 363 8.02 -27.62 -4.39
CA HIS A 363 7.95 -28.75 -3.47
C HIS A 363 8.31 -30.08 -4.17
N GLY A 364 7.99 -30.21 -5.45
CA GLY A 364 8.40 -31.36 -6.28
C GLY A 364 9.89 -31.38 -6.66
N LEU A 365 10.66 -30.30 -6.37
CA LEU A 365 12.08 -30.21 -6.68
C LEU A 365 12.92 -30.56 -5.42
N PRO A 366 13.74 -31.61 -5.44
CA PRO A 366 14.54 -31.99 -4.29
C PRO A 366 15.44 -30.82 -3.82
N GLY A 367 15.45 -30.52 -2.48
CA GLY A 367 16.26 -29.45 -1.88
C GLY A 367 15.82 -28.03 -2.20
N ALA A 368 14.63 -27.85 -2.77
CA ALA A 368 13.97 -26.55 -2.84
C ALA A 368 13.01 -26.44 -1.64
N HIS A 369 13.13 -25.36 -0.86
CA HIS A 369 12.37 -25.11 0.36
C HIS A 369 11.58 -23.83 0.23
N VAL A 370 10.25 -23.90 0.37
CA VAL A 370 9.36 -22.74 0.36
C VAL A 370 9.15 -22.27 1.80
N ILE A 371 9.57 -21.05 2.10
CA ILE A 371 9.58 -20.50 3.45
C ILE A 371 8.16 -20.34 4.00
N GLY A 372 7.94 -20.76 5.24
CA GLY A 372 6.65 -20.67 5.92
C GLY A 372 5.64 -21.76 5.53
N LEU A 373 6.09 -22.78 4.81
CA LEU A 373 5.26 -23.87 4.34
C LEU A 373 5.79 -25.26 4.71
N GLU A 374 6.87 -25.34 5.48
CA GLU A 374 7.46 -26.58 5.94
C GLU A 374 7.33 -26.70 7.48
N GLY A 375 6.63 -27.72 7.97
CA GLY A 375 6.56 -28.07 9.39
C GLY A 375 7.05 -29.51 9.61
N GLU A 376 7.64 -29.80 10.77
CA GLU A 376 8.19 -31.13 11.16
C GLU A 376 7.15 -32.27 11.18
N TYR A 377 5.86 -31.97 10.96
CA TYR A 377 4.73 -32.92 11.10
C TYR A 377 3.91 -33.15 9.84
N GLU A 378 4.38 -32.73 8.63
CA GLU A 378 3.54 -32.72 7.46
C GLU A 378 3.71 -33.94 6.53
N GLU A 379 2.86 -34.95 6.73
CA GLU A 379 2.48 -35.87 5.66
C GLU A 379 1.54 -35.23 4.62
N HIS A 380 0.94 -34.05 4.92
CA HIS A 380 -0.01 -33.35 4.03
C HIS A 380 0.20 -31.83 4.12
N PHE A 381 1.02 -31.31 3.23
CA PHE A 381 1.19 -29.89 3.04
C PHE A 381 -0.07 -29.29 2.35
N ASP A 382 -0.75 -28.34 2.99
CA ASP A 382 -1.87 -27.59 2.41
C ASP A 382 -1.53 -26.10 2.35
N TYR A 383 -1.24 -25.58 1.15
CA TYR A 383 -0.98 -24.16 0.91
C TYR A 383 -2.13 -23.27 1.41
N ASP A 384 -3.36 -23.76 1.36
CA ASP A 384 -4.57 -23.03 1.74
C ASP A 384 -4.89 -23.11 3.24
N SER A 385 -4.09 -23.82 4.03
CA SER A 385 -4.28 -23.88 5.49
C SER A 385 -4.13 -22.51 6.17
N VAL A 386 -3.43 -21.57 5.53
CA VAL A 386 -3.20 -20.20 5.97
C VAL A 386 -3.51 -19.25 4.82
N GLU A 387 -4.25 -18.17 5.09
CA GLU A 387 -4.52 -17.12 4.11
C GLU A 387 -3.22 -16.41 3.69
N ARG A 388 -2.99 -16.32 2.37
CA ARG A 388 -1.76 -15.73 1.81
C ARG A 388 -2.08 -14.86 0.61
N ILE A 389 -1.32 -13.78 0.47
CA ILE A 389 -1.22 -13.04 -0.79
C ILE A 389 -0.26 -13.79 -1.75
N PRO A 390 -0.33 -13.57 -3.08
CA PRO A 390 0.50 -14.25 -4.07
C PRO A 390 1.97 -13.83 -4.05
N ARG A 391 2.60 -13.91 -2.88
CA ARG A 391 4.03 -13.67 -2.62
C ARG A 391 4.59 -14.85 -1.85
N LEU A 392 5.75 -15.30 -2.24
CA LEU A 392 6.44 -16.40 -1.57
C LEU A 392 7.95 -16.24 -1.71
N SER A 393 8.67 -16.80 -0.77
CA SER A 393 10.12 -16.87 -0.81
C SER A 393 10.58 -18.32 -0.69
N PHE A 394 11.68 -18.65 -1.34
CA PHE A 394 12.27 -19.98 -1.32
C PHE A 394 13.80 -19.93 -1.34
N PHE A 395 14.43 -21.01 -0.91
CA PHE A 395 15.86 -21.22 -1.09
C PHE A 395 16.12 -22.64 -1.61
N ILE A 396 17.36 -22.91 -2.03
CA ILE A 396 17.78 -24.23 -2.54
C ILE A 396 19.01 -24.68 -1.76
N ASP A 397 18.99 -25.90 -1.27
CA ASP A 397 20.10 -26.48 -0.51
C ASP A 397 21.45 -26.36 -1.23
N GLY A 398 22.40 -25.75 -0.55
CA GLY A 398 23.77 -25.61 -1.04
C GLY A 398 23.95 -24.65 -2.21
N VAL A 399 22.89 -23.94 -2.65
CA VAL A 399 22.97 -22.96 -3.74
C VAL A 399 22.70 -21.55 -3.17
N PRO A 400 23.67 -20.61 -3.27
CA PRO A 400 23.45 -19.22 -2.85
C PRO A 400 22.25 -18.58 -3.57
N ALA A 401 21.45 -17.78 -2.84
CA ALA A 401 20.26 -17.12 -3.41
C ALA A 401 20.58 -16.24 -4.63
N GLU A 402 21.72 -15.53 -4.59
CA GLU A 402 22.21 -14.73 -5.73
C GLU A 402 22.53 -15.58 -6.95
N ALA A 403 23.05 -16.82 -6.76
CA ALA A 403 23.33 -17.72 -7.88
C ALA A 403 22.02 -18.25 -8.48
N VAL A 404 21.01 -18.55 -7.64
CA VAL A 404 19.66 -18.90 -8.11
C VAL A 404 19.07 -17.73 -8.90
N HIS A 405 19.08 -16.53 -8.36
CA HIS A 405 18.58 -15.31 -9.00
C HIS A 405 19.30 -15.04 -10.34
N ALA A 406 20.63 -15.10 -10.36
CA ALA A 406 21.41 -14.91 -11.60
C ALA A 406 21.06 -15.95 -12.67
N ARG A 407 20.82 -17.21 -12.30
CA ARG A 407 20.38 -18.25 -13.21
C ARG A 407 18.99 -18.00 -13.76
N LEU A 408 18.05 -17.59 -12.90
CA LEU A 408 16.70 -17.22 -13.30
C LEU A 408 16.74 -16.06 -14.29
N PHE A 409 17.49 -15.00 -13.98
CA PHE A 409 17.67 -13.84 -14.85
C PHE A 409 18.26 -14.21 -16.20
N ALA A 410 19.28 -15.07 -16.24
CA ALA A 410 19.88 -15.57 -17.48
C ALA A 410 18.87 -16.34 -18.35
N GLN A 411 17.80 -16.86 -17.79
CA GLN A 411 16.70 -17.51 -18.48
C GLN A 411 15.49 -16.59 -18.72
N GLY A 412 15.66 -15.29 -18.49
CA GLY A 412 14.64 -14.27 -18.71
C GLY A 412 13.53 -14.28 -17.65
N VAL A 413 13.81 -14.75 -16.43
CA VAL A 413 12.89 -14.69 -15.28
C VAL A 413 13.43 -13.69 -14.27
N VAL A 414 12.66 -12.64 -13.96
CA VAL A 414 13.01 -11.58 -13.02
C VAL A 414 12.38 -11.86 -11.67
N THR A 415 13.21 -11.97 -10.64
CA THR A 415 12.83 -12.14 -9.22
C THR A 415 13.63 -11.17 -8.37
N SER A 416 13.52 -11.20 -7.05
CA SER A 416 14.42 -10.48 -6.14
C SER A 416 15.09 -11.45 -5.16
N VAL A 417 16.12 -10.96 -4.47
CA VAL A 417 16.82 -11.68 -3.41
C VAL A 417 16.60 -10.93 -2.11
N ILE A 418 16.37 -11.67 -1.05
CA ILE A 418 16.31 -11.18 0.33
C ILE A 418 17.61 -11.64 1.00
N PRO A 419 18.58 -10.74 1.19
CA PRO A 419 19.82 -11.09 1.90
C PRO A 419 19.59 -11.18 3.41
N PRO A 420 20.50 -11.79 4.17
CA PRO A 420 20.51 -11.71 5.62
C PRO A 420 20.51 -10.25 6.09
N GLY A 421 19.68 -9.94 7.09
CA GLY A 421 19.50 -8.59 7.64
C GLY A 421 18.32 -7.80 7.08
N ASP A 422 17.74 -8.22 5.95
CA ASP A 422 16.60 -7.49 5.33
C ASP A 422 15.23 -7.91 5.87
N SER A 423 15.13 -9.07 6.54
CA SER A 423 13.87 -9.56 7.10
C SER A 423 14.08 -10.21 8.45
N GLU A 424 13.60 -9.55 9.51
CA GLU A 424 13.65 -10.08 10.86
C GLU A 424 12.86 -11.39 10.97
N LEU A 425 11.72 -11.51 10.30
CA LEU A 425 10.94 -12.74 10.28
C LEU A 425 11.75 -13.92 9.73
N LEU A 426 12.41 -13.76 8.57
CA LEU A 426 13.20 -14.83 7.96
C LEU A 426 14.42 -15.21 8.82
N GLU A 427 15.00 -14.26 9.55
CA GLU A 427 16.05 -14.54 10.51
C GLU A 427 15.55 -15.41 11.66
N GLN A 428 14.42 -15.02 12.28
CA GLN A 428 13.82 -15.77 13.36
C GLN A 428 13.35 -17.17 12.94
N MET A 429 12.89 -17.33 11.69
CA MET A 429 12.56 -18.63 11.10
C MET A 429 13.79 -19.50 10.80
N GLY A 430 15.02 -19.03 11.06
CA GLY A 430 16.25 -19.77 10.84
C GLY A 430 16.66 -19.95 9.38
N VAL A 431 16.03 -19.22 8.46
CA VAL A 431 16.30 -19.34 7.00
C VAL A 431 17.78 -19.11 6.68
N PHE A 432 18.40 -18.14 7.31
CA PHE A 432 19.79 -17.75 7.06
C PHE A 432 20.82 -18.62 7.79
N GLU A 433 20.39 -19.58 8.62
CA GLU A 433 21.28 -20.60 9.18
C GLU A 433 21.62 -21.66 8.13
N SER A 434 20.70 -21.94 7.20
CA SER A 434 20.81 -22.96 6.17
C SER A 434 21.06 -22.39 4.77
N SER A 435 20.84 -21.08 4.55
CA SER A 435 21.00 -20.41 3.26
C SER A 435 21.68 -19.05 3.39
N THR A 436 22.25 -18.55 2.27
CA THR A 436 22.88 -17.21 2.21
C THR A 436 21.89 -16.10 1.84
N GLY A 437 20.60 -16.41 1.81
CA GLY A 437 19.51 -15.54 1.40
C GLY A 437 18.33 -16.35 0.88
N ALA A 438 17.26 -15.66 0.51
CA ALA A 438 16.09 -16.26 -0.11
C ALA A 438 15.75 -15.58 -1.43
N VAL A 439 15.17 -16.32 -2.38
CA VAL A 439 14.64 -15.76 -3.63
C VAL A 439 13.16 -15.44 -3.41
N CYS A 440 12.78 -14.19 -3.60
CA CYS A 440 11.39 -13.76 -3.51
C CYS A 440 10.72 -13.76 -4.88
N VAL A 441 9.53 -14.37 -4.93
CA VAL A 441 8.64 -14.41 -6.09
C VAL A 441 7.38 -13.62 -5.76
N GLY A 442 7.21 -12.48 -6.41
CA GLY A 442 6.01 -11.66 -6.35
C GLY A 442 5.22 -11.79 -7.65
N LEU A 443 4.11 -12.50 -7.59
CA LEU A 443 3.20 -12.66 -8.72
C LEU A 443 2.26 -11.46 -8.85
N SER A 444 1.75 -11.25 -10.06
CA SER A 444 0.80 -10.19 -10.36
C SER A 444 -0.18 -10.64 -11.45
N VAL A 445 -1.20 -9.85 -11.67
CA VAL A 445 -2.30 -10.09 -12.63
C VAL A 445 -1.85 -10.31 -14.08
N HIS A 446 -0.65 -9.90 -14.45
CA HIS A 446 -0.08 -10.11 -15.78
C HIS A 446 0.63 -11.46 -15.94
N ASN A 447 0.92 -12.19 -14.86
CA ASN A 447 1.59 -13.50 -14.94
C ASN A 447 0.68 -14.57 -15.53
N THR A 448 1.29 -15.59 -16.13
CA THR A 448 0.61 -16.70 -16.81
C THR A 448 1.12 -18.03 -16.30
N VAL A 449 0.38 -19.12 -16.57
CA VAL A 449 0.83 -20.50 -16.36
C VAL A 449 2.16 -20.77 -17.09
N GLY A 450 2.36 -20.17 -18.28
CA GLY A 450 3.61 -20.27 -19.04
C GLY A 450 4.80 -19.66 -18.29
N ASP A 451 4.57 -18.55 -17.58
CA ASP A 451 5.59 -17.89 -16.75
C ASP A 451 5.99 -18.80 -15.57
N VAL A 452 5.01 -19.40 -14.87
CA VAL A 452 5.24 -20.36 -13.79
C VAL A 452 6.08 -21.55 -14.28
N ASN A 453 5.69 -22.15 -15.41
CA ASN A 453 6.42 -23.27 -16.00
C ASN A 453 7.86 -22.91 -16.40
N ARG A 454 8.11 -21.63 -16.79
CA ARG A 454 9.47 -21.16 -17.12
C ARG A 454 10.31 -20.99 -15.86
N LEU A 455 9.74 -20.42 -14.77
CA LEU A 455 10.38 -20.34 -13.46
C LEU A 455 10.81 -21.74 -12.99
N LEU A 456 9.88 -22.70 -12.93
CA LEU A 456 10.14 -24.05 -12.41
C LEU A 456 11.21 -24.79 -13.22
N ARG A 457 11.19 -24.67 -14.57
CA ARG A 457 12.25 -25.24 -15.43
C ARG A 457 13.61 -24.58 -15.18
N ALA A 458 13.63 -23.27 -14.95
CA ALA A 458 14.87 -22.55 -14.66
C ALA A 458 15.46 -23.00 -13.31
N VAL A 459 14.62 -23.13 -12.27
CA VAL A 459 15.04 -23.67 -10.96
C VAL A 459 15.53 -25.12 -11.11
N ALA A 460 14.80 -25.99 -11.79
CA ALA A 460 15.19 -27.38 -12.00
C ALA A 460 16.54 -27.53 -12.74
N SER A 461 16.97 -26.53 -13.52
CA SER A 461 18.23 -26.51 -14.26
C SER A 461 19.47 -26.11 -13.44
N LEU A 462 19.29 -25.78 -12.14
CA LEU A 462 20.38 -25.46 -11.22
C LEU A 462 21.18 -26.68 -10.73
N ARG A 463 20.75 -27.87 -11.12
CA ARG A 463 21.33 -29.15 -10.74
C ARG A 463 22.03 -29.82 -11.90
#